data_1fc7464405877a5eead83d56fb011f63
#
_entry.id   1fc7464405877a5eead83d56fb011f63
#
_cell.length_a   1.000
_cell.length_b   1.000
_cell.length_c   1.000
_cell.angle_alpha   90.00
_cell.angle_beta   90.00
_cell.angle_gamma   90.00
#
_symmetry.space_group_name_H-M   'P 1'
#
loop_
_entity.id
_entity.type
_entity.pdbx_description
1 polymer ?
#
loop_
_entity_poly.entity_id
_entity_poly.type
_entity_poly.pdbx_seq_one_letter_code
_entity_poly.pdbx_strand_id
1 'polypeptide(L)'
;GDVYKRQLESMGCDVIVVDKSQETIQEISDRVTYAITADITEKEALSALGTRNLDGAIIGVAENLEAGIMATLLCKEIGIPMVVAKAKNKLQGTILKKVGADTVVYPEIEMGSRVAKSLLATEFTDWIELSNDYSMVEIAVPKPWINHSMAELGIRTKYGVTVVGIMQDGNVNVEFNPQMPLPENALLILVGANKVLEKIGKLEK
;
A
#
# COMPACT_ATOMS: atom_id res chain seq x y z
N GLY A 1 10.08 -7.15 -7.30
CA GLY A 1 10.37 -5.79 -7.49
C GLY A 1 9.73 -4.99 -8.59
N ASP A 2 9.03 -5.57 -9.59
CA ASP A 2 8.58 -4.81 -10.78
C ASP A 2 7.45 -3.80 -10.50
N VAL A 3 6.66 -4.04 -9.47
CA VAL A 3 5.50 -3.19 -9.14
C VAL A 3 5.92 -1.76 -8.81
N TYR A 4 6.92 -1.56 -7.94
CA TYR A 4 7.37 -0.22 -7.55
C TYR A 4 8.01 0.55 -8.71
N LYS A 5 8.77 -0.15 -9.56
CA LYS A 5 9.46 0.42 -10.72
C LYS A 5 8.46 1.06 -11.69
N ARG A 6 7.42 0.30 -12.06
CA ARG A 6 6.37 0.76 -12.98
C ARG A 6 5.53 1.90 -12.41
N GLN A 7 5.24 1.85 -11.10
CA GLN A 7 4.46 2.90 -10.46
C GLN A 7 5.22 4.21 -10.41
N LEU A 8 6.52 4.19 -10.04
CA LEU A 8 7.33 5.40 -10.01
C LEU A 8 7.43 6.05 -11.38
N GLU A 9 7.66 5.27 -12.45
CA GLU A 9 7.71 5.79 -13.81
C GLU A 9 6.37 6.39 -14.24
N SER A 10 5.25 5.72 -13.96
CA SER A 10 3.91 6.26 -14.25
C SER A 10 3.60 7.56 -13.51
N MET A 11 4.31 7.83 -12.41
CA MET A 11 4.22 9.08 -11.65
C MET A 11 5.21 10.15 -12.12
N GLY A 12 5.95 9.89 -13.21
CA GLY A 12 6.88 10.84 -13.81
C GLY A 12 8.27 10.87 -13.16
N CYS A 13 8.64 9.83 -12.40
CA CYS A 13 9.99 9.71 -11.84
C CYS A 13 10.94 9.06 -12.84
N ASP A 14 12.17 9.56 -12.91
CA ASP A 14 13.27 8.85 -13.58
C ASP A 14 13.68 7.65 -12.74
N VAL A 15 13.60 6.46 -13.32
CA VAL A 15 13.87 5.20 -12.60
C VAL A 15 15.09 4.51 -13.18
N ILE A 16 16.11 4.28 -12.35
CA ILE A 16 17.27 3.44 -12.65
C ILE A 16 17.08 2.09 -11.98
N VAL A 17 17.12 1.03 -12.77
CA VAL A 17 17.04 -0.35 -12.25
C VAL A 17 18.40 -1.00 -12.34
N VAL A 18 18.81 -1.60 -11.22
CA VAL A 18 20.03 -2.40 -11.12
C VAL A 18 19.66 -3.80 -10.68
N ASP A 19 20.08 -4.78 -11.42
CA ASP A 19 19.93 -6.21 -11.08
C ASP A 19 21.11 -6.99 -11.65
N LYS A 20 21.53 -8.05 -10.96
CA LYS A 20 22.58 -8.94 -11.46
C LYS A 20 22.12 -9.88 -12.57
N SER A 21 20.81 -10.10 -12.68
CA SER A 21 20.20 -10.94 -13.70
C SER A 21 19.98 -10.14 -14.99
N GLN A 22 20.70 -10.54 -16.05
CA GLN A 22 20.54 -9.96 -17.38
C GLN A 22 19.12 -10.18 -17.93
N GLU A 23 18.50 -11.31 -17.62
CA GLU A 23 17.12 -11.63 -18.01
C GLU A 23 16.13 -10.62 -17.40
N THR A 24 16.21 -10.39 -16.07
CA THR A 24 15.41 -9.39 -15.37
C THR A 24 15.58 -7.99 -15.94
N ILE A 25 16.83 -7.63 -16.31
CA ILE A 25 17.12 -6.32 -16.91
C ILE A 25 16.53 -6.20 -18.31
N GLN A 26 16.60 -7.25 -19.13
CA GLN A 26 15.99 -7.24 -20.46
C GLN A 26 14.48 -7.11 -20.42
N GLU A 27 13.80 -7.79 -19.49
CA GLU A 27 12.33 -7.73 -19.32
C GLU A 27 11.82 -6.33 -18.93
N ILE A 28 12.66 -5.53 -18.28
CA ILE A 28 12.25 -4.22 -17.74
C ILE A 28 12.82 -3.03 -18.51
N SER A 29 13.78 -3.25 -19.38
CA SER A 29 14.52 -2.19 -20.08
C SER A 29 13.64 -1.20 -20.83
N ASP A 30 12.55 -1.67 -21.44
CA ASP A 30 11.60 -0.84 -22.19
C ASP A 30 10.61 -0.04 -21.31
N ARG A 31 10.72 -0.18 -19.99
CA ARG A 31 9.75 0.33 -19.01
C ARG A 31 10.39 1.17 -17.90
N VAL A 32 11.62 1.53 -18.03
CA VAL A 32 12.34 2.36 -17.03
C VAL A 32 13.35 3.25 -17.76
N THR A 33 13.74 4.33 -17.11
CA THR A 33 14.66 5.31 -17.70
C THR A 33 16.03 4.68 -18.02
N TYR A 34 16.57 3.89 -17.08
CA TYR A 34 17.82 3.12 -17.27
C TYR A 34 17.70 1.75 -16.61
N ALA A 35 18.21 0.73 -17.29
CA ALA A 35 18.28 -0.64 -16.80
C ALA A 35 19.74 -1.15 -16.92
N ILE A 36 20.34 -1.55 -15.80
CA ILE A 36 21.79 -1.83 -15.70
C ILE A 36 21.99 -3.20 -15.06
N THR A 37 22.75 -4.06 -15.74
CA THR A 37 23.17 -5.35 -15.16
C THR A 37 24.43 -5.11 -14.32
N ALA A 38 24.27 -5.18 -13.00
CA ALA A 38 25.38 -5.05 -12.05
C ALA A 38 25.04 -5.69 -10.71
N ASP A 39 26.07 -6.03 -9.94
CA ASP A 39 25.91 -6.46 -8.55
C ASP A 39 25.90 -5.23 -7.63
N ILE A 40 24.77 -5.00 -6.97
CA ILE A 40 24.58 -3.86 -6.06
C ILE A 40 25.40 -3.96 -4.77
N THR A 41 26.06 -5.08 -4.51
CA THR A 41 26.97 -5.25 -3.37
C THR A 41 28.39 -4.76 -3.68
N GLU A 42 28.67 -4.41 -4.93
CA GLU A 42 29.93 -3.83 -5.38
C GLU A 42 29.86 -2.29 -5.36
N LYS A 43 30.74 -1.67 -4.58
CA LYS A 43 30.77 -0.21 -4.41
C LYS A 43 31.06 0.53 -5.72
N GLU A 44 31.90 -0.04 -6.56
CA GLU A 44 32.26 0.49 -7.87
C GLU A 44 31.06 0.54 -8.81
N ALA A 45 30.20 -0.48 -8.77
CA ALA A 45 28.99 -0.55 -9.57
C ALA A 45 28.02 0.60 -9.21
N LEU A 46 27.80 0.84 -7.94
CA LEU A 46 26.95 1.95 -7.46
C LEU A 46 27.58 3.31 -7.74
N SER A 47 28.88 3.47 -7.59
CA SER A 47 29.59 4.73 -7.86
C SER A 47 29.54 5.09 -9.34
N ALA A 48 29.58 4.10 -10.25
CA ALA A 48 29.46 4.29 -11.68
C ALA A 48 28.08 4.78 -12.14
N LEU A 49 27.04 4.58 -11.33
CA LEU A 49 25.66 4.99 -11.63
C LEU A 49 25.40 6.49 -11.48
N GLY A 50 26.40 7.28 -11.15
CA GLY A 50 26.20 8.72 -10.95
C GLY A 50 25.28 9.03 -9.74
N THR A 51 25.36 8.22 -8.71
CA THR A 51 24.50 8.19 -7.52
C THR A 51 24.37 9.51 -6.75
N ARG A 52 25.19 10.50 -7.06
CA ARG A 52 25.16 11.82 -6.43
C ARG A 52 23.87 12.61 -6.66
N ASN A 53 23.05 12.20 -7.63
CA ASN A 53 21.81 12.87 -8.01
C ASN A 53 20.56 12.00 -7.78
N LEU A 54 20.66 10.93 -7.01
CA LEU A 54 19.51 10.09 -6.68
C LEU A 54 18.78 10.64 -5.45
N ASP A 55 17.48 10.87 -5.58
CA ASP A 55 16.60 11.33 -4.48
C ASP A 55 16.24 10.19 -3.52
N GLY A 56 16.28 8.94 -3.99
CA GLY A 56 15.97 7.77 -3.18
C GLY A 56 16.40 6.46 -3.81
N ALA A 57 16.43 5.41 -2.99
CA ALA A 57 16.68 4.04 -3.40
C ALA A 57 15.66 3.07 -2.80
N ILE A 58 15.23 2.09 -3.58
CA ILE A 58 14.40 0.97 -3.12
C ILE A 58 15.20 -0.32 -3.23
N ILE A 59 15.53 -0.92 -2.09
CA ILE A 59 16.25 -2.18 -1.99
C ILE A 59 15.24 -3.33 -2.00
N GLY A 60 15.05 -3.95 -3.16
CA GLY A 60 14.08 -5.03 -3.37
C GLY A 60 14.60 -6.45 -3.11
N VAL A 61 15.87 -6.60 -2.72
CA VAL A 61 16.54 -7.90 -2.51
C VAL A 61 16.15 -8.48 -1.14
N ALA A 62 14.99 -9.11 -1.06
CA ALA A 62 14.50 -9.68 0.19
C ALA A 62 14.89 -11.16 0.38
N GLU A 63 15.23 -11.86 -0.69
CA GLU A 63 15.64 -13.29 -0.63
C GLU A 63 17.02 -13.48 -0.02
N ASN A 64 17.94 -12.54 -0.24
CA ASN A 64 19.29 -12.53 0.29
C ASN A 64 19.47 -11.35 1.26
N LEU A 65 19.43 -11.64 2.57
CA LEU A 65 19.56 -10.63 3.61
C LEU A 65 20.92 -9.93 3.57
N GLU A 66 21.99 -10.66 3.29
CA GLU A 66 23.34 -10.12 3.20
C GLU A 66 23.44 -9.07 2.08
N ALA A 67 22.97 -9.40 0.89
CA ALA A 67 22.90 -8.46 -0.23
C ALA A 67 22.02 -7.25 0.10
N GLY A 68 20.90 -7.44 0.78
CA GLY A 68 20.03 -6.35 1.23
C GLY A 68 20.71 -5.41 2.23
N ILE A 69 21.48 -5.97 3.18
CA ILE A 69 22.29 -5.20 4.15
C ILE A 69 23.35 -4.40 3.42
N MET A 70 24.15 -5.05 2.57
CA MET A 70 25.22 -4.40 1.83
C MET A 70 24.70 -3.27 0.94
N ALA A 71 23.64 -3.53 0.18
CA ALA A 71 23.03 -2.51 -0.68
C ALA A 71 22.51 -1.31 0.15
N THR A 72 21.90 -1.56 1.30
CA THR A 72 21.40 -0.50 2.20
C THR A 72 22.56 0.36 2.72
N LEU A 73 23.62 -0.28 3.23
CA LEU A 73 24.83 0.42 3.72
C LEU A 73 25.46 1.27 2.64
N LEU A 74 25.69 0.67 1.45
CA LEU A 74 26.33 1.36 0.33
C LEU A 74 25.50 2.55 -0.15
N CYS A 75 24.17 2.41 -0.27
CA CYS A 75 23.29 3.53 -0.61
C CYS A 75 23.37 4.68 0.40
N LYS A 76 23.48 4.38 1.69
CA LYS A 76 23.66 5.42 2.73
C LYS A 76 25.04 6.03 2.70
N GLU A 77 26.11 5.23 2.50
CA GLU A 77 27.48 5.74 2.38
C GLU A 77 27.68 6.71 1.21
N ILE A 78 27.06 6.44 0.07
CA ILE A 78 27.13 7.33 -1.10
C ILE A 78 26.19 8.53 -0.99
N GLY A 79 25.43 8.66 0.10
CA GLY A 79 24.65 9.84 0.43
C GLY A 79 23.26 9.88 -0.15
N ILE A 80 22.66 8.73 -0.54
CA ILE A 80 21.25 8.72 -0.97
C ILE A 80 20.36 9.12 0.20
N PRO A 81 19.53 10.17 0.07
CA PRO A 81 18.81 10.75 1.19
C PRO A 81 17.73 9.81 1.74
N MET A 82 17.01 9.08 0.88
CA MET A 82 15.94 8.17 1.26
C MET A 82 16.24 6.74 0.79
N VAL A 83 16.38 5.79 1.72
CA VAL A 83 16.56 4.37 1.44
C VAL A 83 15.40 3.57 1.99
N VAL A 84 14.60 2.99 1.10
CA VAL A 84 13.50 2.08 1.42
C VAL A 84 13.97 0.65 1.22
N ALA A 85 13.83 -0.20 2.22
CA ALA A 85 14.23 -1.60 2.13
C ALA A 85 13.02 -2.55 2.28
N LYS A 86 12.93 -3.55 1.41
CA LYS A 86 11.96 -4.63 1.51
C LYS A 86 12.45 -5.69 2.49
N ALA A 87 11.59 -6.15 3.39
CA ALA A 87 11.86 -7.23 4.32
C ALA A 87 10.77 -8.31 4.26
N LYS A 88 11.15 -9.58 4.46
CA LYS A 88 10.23 -10.72 4.53
C LYS A 88 9.58 -10.87 5.90
N ASN A 89 10.27 -10.44 6.97
CA ASN A 89 9.82 -10.59 8.34
C ASN A 89 10.35 -9.46 9.23
N LYS A 90 9.79 -9.36 10.43
CA LYS A 90 10.14 -8.30 11.39
C LYS A 90 11.62 -8.30 11.81
N LEU A 91 12.26 -9.48 11.94
CA LEU A 91 13.67 -9.58 12.31
C LEU A 91 14.56 -8.98 11.22
N GLN A 92 14.35 -9.38 9.97
CA GLN A 92 15.05 -8.83 8.82
C GLN A 92 14.84 -7.30 8.72
N GLY A 93 13.62 -6.83 8.91
CA GLY A 93 13.33 -5.39 8.89
C GLY A 93 14.02 -4.64 10.03
N THR A 94 14.11 -5.22 11.21
CA THR A 94 14.85 -4.61 12.32
C THR A 94 16.34 -4.46 12.00
N ILE A 95 16.94 -5.44 11.34
CA ILE A 95 18.34 -5.39 10.89
C ILE A 95 18.51 -4.28 9.84
N LEU A 96 17.68 -4.28 8.80
CA LEU A 96 17.73 -3.28 7.72
C LEU A 96 17.56 -1.85 8.28
N LYS A 97 16.66 -1.65 9.23
CA LYS A 97 16.50 -0.36 9.91
C LYS A 97 17.75 0.07 10.65
N LYS A 98 18.40 -0.87 11.37
CA LYS A 98 19.64 -0.60 12.13
C LYS A 98 20.83 -0.28 11.23
N VAL A 99 20.89 -0.84 10.03
CA VAL A 99 21.97 -0.55 9.07
C VAL A 99 21.72 0.68 8.21
N GLY A 100 20.61 1.40 8.44
CA GLY A 100 20.39 2.73 7.88
C GLY A 100 19.23 2.86 6.91
N ALA A 101 18.39 1.85 6.69
CA ALA A 101 17.16 2.03 5.93
C ALA A 101 16.25 3.07 6.61
N ASP A 102 15.84 4.10 5.87
CA ASP A 102 14.93 5.13 6.38
C ASP A 102 13.51 4.58 6.55
N THR A 103 13.12 3.65 5.67
CA THR A 103 11.82 2.95 5.73
C THR A 103 12.01 1.48 5.42
N VAL A 104 11.27 0.61 6.12
CA VAL A 104 11.19 -0.82 5.83
C VAL A 104 9.75 -1.17 5.50
N VAL A 105 9.54 -1.88 4.40
CA VAL A 105 8.23 -2.32 3.91
C VAL A 105 8.14 -3.85 3.90
N TYR A 106 6.94 -4.36 4.16
CA TYR A 106 6.64 -5.80 4.24
C TYR A 106 5.50 -6.19 3.29
N PRO A 107 5.68 -6.06 1.97
CA PRO A 107 4.56 -6.14 1.01
C PRO A 107 3.77 -7.45 1.08
N GLU A 108 4.45 -8.58 1.31
CA GLU A 108 3.80 -9.89 1.38
C GLU A 108 2.98 -10.04 2.67
N ILE A 109 3.44 -9.48 3.80
CA ILE A 109 2.71 -9.51 5.07
C ILE A 109 1.49 -8.60 4.99
N GLU A 110 1.67 -7.39 4.49
CA GLU A 110 0.60 -6.39 4.33
C GLU A 110 -0.48 -6.88 3.36
N MET A 111 -0.08 -7.39 2.20
CA MET A 111 -1.00 -7.94 1.22
C MET A 111 -1.68 -9.21 1.72
N GLY A 112 -0.93 -10.12 2.39
CA GLY A 112 -1.50 -11.33 2.98
C GLY A 112 -2.55 -11.02 4.04
N SER A 113 -2.30 -10.02 4.89
CA SER A 113 -3.28 -9.54 5.87
C SER A 113 -4.54 -9.00 5.18
N ARG A 114 -4.37 -8.19 4.14
CA ARG A 114 -5.48 -7.62 3.37
C ARG A 114 -6.33 -8.71 2.69
N VAL A 115 -5.70 -9.67 2.02
CA VAL A 115 -6.40 -10.80 1.37
C VAL A 115 -7.12 -11.67 2.41
N ALA A 116 -6.47 -11.99 3.54
CA ALA A 116 -7.11 -12.78 4.59
C ALA A 116 -8.35 -12.08 5.15
N LYS A 117 -8.28 -10.77 5.38
CA LYS A 117 -9.43 -9.98 5.83
C LYS A 117 -10.55 -9.94 4.80
N SER A 118 -10.23 -9.74 3.53
CA SER A 118 -11.20 -9.78 2.44
C SER A 118 -11.92 -11.13 2.32
N LEU A 119 -11.22 -12.24 2.58
CA LEU A 119 -11.83 -13.58 2.57
C LEU A 119 -12.70 -13.86 3.80
N LEU A 120 -12.35 -13.31 4.95
CA LEU A 120 -13.10 -13.50 6.19
C LEU A 120 -14.28 -12.54 6.33
N ALA A 121 -14.16 -11.35 5.77
CA ALA A 121 -15.16 -10.30 5.81
C ALA A 121 -15.95 -10.29 4.49
N THR A 122 -16.75 -11.34 4.27
CA THR A 122 -17.60 -11.51 3.06
C THR A 122 -18.61 -10.36 2.87
N GLU A 123 -18.83 -9.59 3.91
CA GLU A 123 -19.74 -8.44 3.92
C GLU A 123 -19.07 -7.14 3.43
N PHE A 124 -17.73 -7.11 3.28
CA PHE A 124 -16.99 -5.92 2.85
C PHE A 124 -16.34 -6.11 1.48
N THR A 125 -16.49 -5.13 0.61
CA THR A 125 -15.83 -5.12 -0.71
C THR A 125 -14.35 -4.79 -0.56
N ASP A 126 -13.99 -3.88 0.36
CA ASP A 126 -12.60 -3.57 0.71
C ASP A 126 -12.46 -3.21 2.20
N TRP A 127 -11.24 -3.39 2.73
CA TRP A 127 -10.89 -3.11 4.12
C TRP A 127 -9.49 -2.52 4.21
N ILE A 128 -9.40 -1.27 4.64
CA ILE A 128 -8.14 -0.51 4.79
C ILE A 128 -7.93 -0.19 6.26
N GLU A 129 -6.86 -0.69 6.87
CA GLU A 129 -6.48 -0.35 8.24
C GLU A 129 -5.91 1.07 8.31
N LEU A 130 -6.49 1.91 9.15
CA LEU A 130 -5.97 3.25 9.48
C LEU A 130 -5.09 3.19 10.74
N SER A 131 -5.43 2.30 11.66
CA SER A 131 -4.68 2.00 12.89
C SER A 131 -5.06 0.61 13.40
N ASN A 132 -4.49 0.17 14.53
CA ASN A 132 -4.86 -1.10 15.15
C ASN A 132 -6.36 -1.21 15.51
N ASP A 133 -7.01 -0.08 15.79
CA ASP A 133 -8.39 -0.05 16.30
C ASP A 133 -9.40 0.51 15.30
N TYR A 134 -8.95 1.21 14.26
CA TYR A 134 -9.80 1.93 13.30
C TYR A 134 -9.47 1.54 11.86
N SER A 135 -10.51 1.38 11.06
CA SER A 135 -10.40 1.10 9.63
C SER A 135 -11.37 1.92 8.80
N MET A 136 -11.08 1.98 7.52
CA MET A 136 -11.98 2.40 6.46
C MET A 136 -12.42 1.16 5.69
N VAL A 137 -13.72 1.05 5.42
CA VAL A 137 -14.30 -0.11 4.72
C VAL A 137 -15.25 0.32 3.62
N GLU A 138 -15.35 -0.51 2.58
CA GLU A 138 -16.42 -0.45 1.60
C GLU A 138 -17.43 -1.56 1.89
N ILE A 139 -18.71 -1.20 1.97
CA ILE A 139 -19.80 -2.12 2.25
C ILE A 139 -21.02 -1.78 1.39
N ALA A 140 -21.73 -2.79 0.90
CA ALA A 140 -23.05 -2.58 0.32
C ALA A 140 -23.98 -1.89 1.33
N VAL A 141 -24.92 -1.11 0.86
CA VAL A 141 -25.91 -0.48 1.75
C VAL A 141 -26.66 -1.58 2.50
N PRO A 142 -26.57 -1.67 3.84
CA PRO A 142 -27.27 -2.68 4.61
C PRO A 142 -28.79 -2.62 4.36
N LYS A 143 -29.45 -3.77 4.21
CA LYS A 143 -30.87 -3.84 3.91
C LYS A 143 -31.76 -2.92 4.78
N PRO A 144 -31.53 -2.82 6.10
CA PRO A 144 -32.33 -1.91 6.95
C PRO A 144 -32.09 -0.42 6.68
N TRP A 145 -31.05 -0.08 5.88
CA TRP A 145 -30.70 1.32 5.57
C TRP A 145 -31.17 1.76 4.19
N ILE A 146 -31.56 0.81 3.33
CA ILE A 146 -32.03 1.09 1.98
C ILE A 146 -33.29 1.98 2.05
N ASN A 147 -33.32 2.99 1.18
CA ASN A 147 -34.40 4.00 1.09
C ASN A 147 -34.55 4.88 2.34
N HIS A 148 -33.67 4.80 3.32
CA HIS A 148 -33.59 5.75 4.43
C HIS A 148 -32.43 6.72 4.24
N SER A 149 -32.60 7.95 4.71
CA SER A 149 -31.52 8.92 4.68
C SER A 149 -30.54 8.69 5.84
N MET A 150 -29.28 9.10 5.65
CA MET A 150 -28.26 8.99 6.72
C MET A 150 -28.67 9.81 7.96
N ALA A 151 -29.38 10.93 7.76
CA ALA A 151 -29.88 11.76 8.82
C ALA A 151 -30.96 11.05 9.67
N GLU A 152 -31.91 10.35 9.02
CA GLU A 152 -32.92 9.54 9.71
C GLU A 152 -32.32 8.36 10.48
N LEU A 153 -31.35 7.69 9.85
CA LEU A 153 -30.67 6.54 10.44
C LEU A 153 -29.77 6.92 11.62
N GLY A 154 -29.34 8.17 11.69
CA GLY A 154 -28.42 8.64 12.72
C GLY A 154 -27.12 7.83 12.77
N ILE A 155 -26.57 7.47 11.62
CA ILE A 155 -25.47 6.50 11.48
C ILE A 155 -24.32 6.86 12.43
N ARG A 156 -23.90 8.11 12.45
CA ARG A 156 -22.80 8.57 13.29
C ARG A 156 -23.13 8.49 14.79
N THR A 157 -24.31 8.92 15.18
CA THR A 157 -24.71 8.99 16.60
C THR A 157 -25.07 7.62 17.15
N LYS A 158 -25.71 6.77 16.35
CA LYS A 158 -26.19 5.46 16.77
C LYS A 158 -25.12 4.38 16.71
N TYR A 159 -24.27 4.40 15.66
CA TYR A 159 -23.29 3.36 15.43
C TYR A 159 -21.86 3.81 15.68
N GLY A 160 -21.58 5.12 15.76
CA GLY A 160 -20.24 5.64 15.98
C GLY A 160 -19.33 5.53 14.76
N VAL A 161 -19.87 5.40 13.55
CA VAL A 161 -19.13 5.38 12.29
C VAL A 161 -19.44 6.62 11.47
N THR A 162 -18.51 7.02 10.63
CA THR A 162 -18.65 8.13 9.70
C THR A 162 -18.74 7.62 8.27
N VAL A 163 -19.77 8.00 7.53
CA VAL A 163 -19.84 7.81 6.09
C VAL A 163 -18.98 8.90 5.45
N VAL A 164 -17.96 8.50 4.71
CA VAL A 164 -17.03 9.42 4.03
C VAL A 164 -17.28 9.50 2.52
N GLY A 165 -18.03 8.57 1.97
CA GLY A 165 -18.41 8.57 0.56
C GLY A 165 -19.48 7.55 0.22
N ILE A 166 -20.14 7.77 -0.90
CA ILE A 166 -21.06 6.82 -1.52
C ILE A 166 -20.48 6.50 -2.90
N MET A 167 -20.31 5.23 -3.22
CA MET A 167 -19.84 4.78 -4.52
C MET A 167 -21.01 4.17 -5.31
N GLN A 168 -21.17 4.64 -6.54
CA GLN A 168 -22.09 4.09 -7.54
C GLN A 168 -21.39 4.02 -8.89
N ASP A 169 -21.56 2.93 -9.60
CA ASP A 169 -20.99 2.72 -10.93
C ASP A 169 -19.48 3.02 -11.02
N GLY A 170 -18.74 2.70 -9.95
CA GLY A 170 -17.29 2.92 -9.85
C GLY A 170 -16.88 4.37 -9.53
N ASN A 171 -17.84 5.29 -9.37
CA ASN A 171 -17.58 6.69 -9.03
C ASN A 171 -17.86 6.96 -7.55
N VAL A 172 -16.90 7.55 -6.86
CA VAL A 172 -17.05 7.95 -5.45
C VAL A 172 -17.56 9.39 -5.37
N ASN A 173 -18.68 9.58 -4.67
CA ASN A 173 -19.20 10.89 -4.32
C ASN A 173 -18.95 11.13 -2.82
N VAL A 174 -18.21 12.18 -2.49
CA VAL A 174 -17.91 12.62 -1.12
C VAL A 174 -18.75 13.84 -0.72
N GLU A 175 -19.38 14.51 -1.69
CA GLU A 175 -20.25 15.68 -1.51
C GLU A 175 -21.73 15.29 -1.56
N PHE A 176 -22.09 14.18 -0.90
CA PHE A 176 -23.46 13.68 -0.88
C PHE A 176 -24.33 14.47 0.11
N ASN A 177 -25.63 14.57 -0.20
CA ASN A 177 -26.60 15.15 0.72
C ASN A 177 -27.08 14.09 1.73
N PRO A 178 -26.84 14.28 3.07
CA PRO A 178 -27.24 13.29 4.08
C PRO A 178 -28.75 13.14 4.26
N GLN A 179 -29.56 14.00 3.65
CA GLN A 179 -31.03 13.91 3.64
C GLN A 179 -31.57 13.02 2.52
N MET A 180 -30.72 12.66 1.55
CA MET A 180 -31.13 11.79 0.44
C MET A 180 -31.19 10.33 0.91
N PRO A 181 -32.21 9.56 0.44
CA PRO A 181 -32.29 8.14 0.71
C PRO A 181 -31.10 7.39 0.13
N LEU A 182 -30.61 6.40 0.86
CA LEU A 182 -29.53 5.52 0.41
C LEU A 182 -30.06 4.56 -0.67
N PRO A 183 -29.45 4.51 -1.84
CA PRO A 183 -29.87 3.60 -2.91
C PRO A 183 -29.39 2.17 -2.64
N GLU A 184 -30.15 1.18 -3.11
CA GLU A 184 -29.89 -0.24 -2.88
C GLU A 184 -28.54 -0.72 -3.52
N ASN A 185 -28.21 -0.19 -4.69
CA ASN A 185 -27.06 -0.61 -5.48
C ASN A 185 -25.81 0.28 -5.28
N ALA A 186 -25.70 0.95 -4.14
CA ALA A 186 -24.51 1.71 -3.80
C ALA A 186 -23.64 0.97 -2.78
N LEU A 187 -22.36 1.34 -2.76
CA LEU A 187 -21.44 1.02 -1.69
C LEU A 187 -21.23 2.24 -0.81
N LEU A 188 -21.19 2.04 0.49
CA LEU A 188 -20.84 3.06 1.47
C LEU A 188 -19.37 2.92 1.84
N ILE A 189 -18.65 4.02 1.86
CA ILE A 189 -17.30 4.10 2.41
C ILE A 189 -17.44 4.59 3.85
N LEU A 190 -17.15 3.72 4.81
CA LEU A 190 -17.30 3.97 6.24
C LEU A 190 -15.95 4.04 6.93
N VAL A 191 -15.81 4.94 7.88
CA VAL A 191 -14.68 4.99 8.83
C VAL A 191 -15.20 4.80 10.24
N GLY A 192 -14.57 3.88 10.99
CA GLY A 192 -14.98 3.60 12.37
C GLY A 192 -14.08 2.59 13.07
N ALA A 193 -14.41 2.30 14.33
CA ALA A 193 -13.73 1.28 15.10
C ALA A 193 -14.00 -0.12 14.51
N ASN A 194 -12.96 -0.98 14.43
CA ASN A 194 -13.03 -2.30 13.82
C ASN A 194 -14.20 -3.15 14.33
N LYS A 195 -14.40 -3.20 15.65
CA LYS A 195 -15.50 -3.93 16.30
C LYS A 195 -16.90 -3.43 15.91
N VAL A 196 -17.01 -2.14 15.55
CA VAL A 196 -18.30 -1.54 15.15
C VAL A 196 -18.55 -1.85 13.67
N LEU A 197 -17.54 -1.73 12.82
CA LEU A 197 -17.62 -2.06 11.41
C LEU A 197 -18.04 -3.51 11.20
N GLU A 198 -17.43 -4.46 11.93
CA GLU A 198 -17.82 -5.88 11.91
C GLU A 198 -19.30 -6.12 12.30
N LYS A 199 -19.84 -5.31 13.21
CA LYS A 199 -21.27 -5.39 13.57
C LYS A 199 -22.18 -4.87 12.47
N ILE A 200 -21.75 -3.80 11.80
CA ILE A 200 -22.50 -3.22 10.67
C ILE A 200 -22.52 -4.20 9.49
N GLY A 201 -21.40 -4.85 9.16
CA GLY A 201 -21.35 -5.88 8.15
C GLY A 201 -22.37 -7.00 8.38
N LYS A 202 -22.65 -7.35 9.63
CA LYS A 202 -23.64 -8.38 9.98
C LYS A 202 -25.10 -7.90 9.88
N LEU A 203 -25.37 -6.62 9.63
CA LEU A 203 -26.72 -6.12 9.39
C LEU A 203 -27.31 -6.52 8.03
N GLU A 204 -26.47 -7.06 7.13
CA GLU A 204 -26.91 -7.56 5.83
C GLU A 204 -27.74 -8.86 5.88
N LYS A 205 -27.66 -9.59 6.97
CA LYS A 205 -28.42 -10.83 7.17
C LYS A 205 -29.74 -10.57 7.88
#